data_c5439e524bc8705f45c7cc3d932cd112
#
_entry.id   c5439e524bc8705f45c7cc3d932cd112
#
_cell.length_a   1.000
_cell.length_b   1.000
_cell.length_c   1.000
_cell.angle_alpha   90.00
_cell.angle_beta   90.00
_cell.angle_gamma   90.00
#
_symmetry.space_group_name_H-M   'P 1'
#
loop_
_entity.id
_entity.type
_entity.pdbx_description
1 polymer ?
#
loop_
_entity_poly.entity_id
_entity_poly.type
_entity_poly.pdbx_seq_one_letter_code
_entity_poly.pdbx_strand_id
1 'polypeptide(L)'
;MRPFGVFGGMFDPIHFGHLRAAHELHESLGLEAVGFFPAGDPPHRAAPAADAKTRLAMLRAAVADDDRFLVDDRELRRPGPSYTILTLEELRAERGAQPLALILGMDAFAGIGSWHRAGELIDFAHFVVAQRPGALMPREGLAMELLRDRRIADPASLAAKPAGHVHVCENTRLDLSSSAVRSVIAAGRDPRYLMPEAARRIILATGSYARPGETKE
;
A
#
# COMPACT_ATOMS: atom_id res chain seq x y z
N MET A 1 -18.77 7.52 -11.14
CA MET A 1 -18.63 6.54 -10.03
C MET A 1 -17.48 6.98 -9.12
N ARG A 2 -17.56 6.74 -7.81
CA ARG A 2 -16.46 7.04 -6.88
C ARG A 2 -15.27 6.11 -7.19
N PRO A 3 -14.03 6.61 -7.16
CA PRO A 3 -12.85 5.78 -7.38
C PRO A 3 -12.65 4.76 -6.26
N PHE A 4 -12.13 3.59 -6.59
CA PHE A 4 -11.72 2.58 -5.61
C PHE A 4 -10.20 2.64 -5.42
N GLY A 5 -9.74 2.79 -4.18
CA GLY A 5 -8.33 2.83 -3.82
C GLY A 5 -7.71 1.43 -3.81
N VAL A 6 -6.56 1.27 -4.46
CA VAL A 6 -5.77 0.04 -4.49
C VAL A 6 -4.45 0.31 -3.78
N PHE A 7 -4.29 -0.20 -2.58
CA PHE A 7 -3.11 0.02 -1.75
C PHE A 7 -2.34 -1.30 -1.57
N GLY A 8 -1.36 -1.51 -2.46
CA GLY A 8 -0.47 -2.66 -2.41
C GLY A 8 0.69 -2.45 -1.43
N GLY A 9 1.12 -3.51 -0.75
CA GLY A 9 2.27 -3.43 0.14
C GLY A 9 2.61 -4.74 0.82
N MET A 10 3.82 -4.80 1.42
CA MET A 10 4.23 -5.96 2.22
C MET A 10 3.45 -6.07 3.52
N PHE A 11 3.13 -4.92 4.14
CA PHE A 11 2.49 -4.82 5.46
C PHE A 11 3.16 -5.74 6.49
N ASP A 12 4.46 -5.58 6.66
CA ASP A 12 5.36 -6.45 7.43
C ASP A 12 6.08 -5.71 8.59
N PRO A 13 5.31 -5.25 9.63
CA PRO A 13 3.85 -5.29 9.79
C PRO A 13 3.12 -4.06 9.23
N ILE A 14 1.79 -4.14 9.21
CA ILE A 14 0.90 -2.97 9.11
C ILE A 14 1.15 -2.03 10.29
N HIS A 15 1.07 -0.70 10.07
CA HIS A 15 1.28 0.29 11.11
C HIS A 15 0.47 1.56 10.85
N PHE A 16 0.42 2.48 11.82
CA PHE A 16 -0.39 3.70 11.71
C PHE A 16 0.01 4.60 10.53
N GLY A 17 1.26 4.53 10.04
CA GLY A 17 1.66 5.25 8.83
C GLY A 17 0.89 4.81 7.59
N HIS A 18 0.61 3.50 7.43
CA HIS A 18 -0.22 3.00 6.33
C HIS A 18 -1.69 3.41 6.49
N LEU A 19 -2.24 3.21 7.70
CA LEU A 19 -3.65 3.48 7.96
C LEU A 19 -3.97 4.97 7.86
N ARG A 20 -3.09 5.83 8.36
CA ARG A 20 -3.25 7.28 8.26
C ARG A 20 -3.23 7.75 6.81
N ALA A 21 -2.30 7.24 6.00
CA ALA A 21 -2.25 7.55 4.58
C ALA A 21 -3.54 7.09 3.86
N ALA A 22 -3.99 5.86 4.10
CA ALA A 22 -5.23 5.34 3.51
C ALA A 22 -6.46 6.17 3.91
N HIS A 23 -6.56 6.55 5.18
CA HIS A 23 -7.64 7.38 5.72
C HIS A 23 -7.68 8.75 5.04
N GLU A 24 -6.57 9.48 5.02
CA GLU A 24 -6.50 10.80 4.40
C GLU A 24 -6.82 10.78 2.90
N LEU A 25 -6.31 9.77 2.19
CA LEU A 25 -6.58 9.60 0.77
C LEU A 25 -8.04 9.25 0.51
N HIS A 26 -8.64 8.39 1.36
CA HIS A 26 -10.07 8.10 1.27
C HIS A 26 -10.91 9.37 1.38
N GLU A 27 -10.63 10.24 2.35
CA GLU A 27 -11.39 11.47 2.59
C GLU A 27 -11.12 12.52 1.51
N SER A 28 -9.84 12.82 1.24
CA SER A 28 -9.47 13.92 0.33
C SER A 28 -9.82 13.66 -1.13
N LEU A 29 -9.81 12.40 -1.56
CA LEU A 29 -10.13 12.01 -2.93
C LEU A 29 -11.56 11.49 -3.11
N GLY A 30 -12.35 11.42 -2.02
CA GLY A 30 -13.70 10.91 -2.05
C GLY A 30 -13.79 9.46 -2.55
N LEU A 31 -12.83 8.60 -2.17
CA LEU A 31 -12.81 7.21 -2.59
C LEU A 31 -14.05 6.46 -2.10
N GLU A 32 -14.48 5.42 -2.81
CA GLU A 32 -15.54 4.52 -2.36
C GLU A 32 -15.07 3.72 -1.14
N ALA A 33 -13.91 3.12 -1.28
CA ALA A 33 -13.20 2.38 -0.24
C ALA A 33 -11.71 2.29 -0.62
N VAL A 34 -10.87 1.85 0.31
CA VAL A 34 -9.47 1.50 0.05
C VAL A 34 -9.27 0.01 0.31
N GLY A 35 -8.94 -0.73 -0.75
CA GLY A 35 -8.51 -2.11 -0.66
C GLY A 35 -7.01 -2.20 -0.34
N PHE A 36 -6.67 -2.94 0.71
CA PHE A 36 -5.29 -3.31 1.03
C PHE A 36 -4.97 -4.66 0.39
N PHE A 37 -3.91 -4.69 -0.41
CA PHE A 37 -3.44 -5.88 -1.15
C PHE A 37 -2.08 -6.31 -0.61
N PRO A 38 -2.04 -7.25 0.37
CA PRO A 38 -0.76 -7.75 0.88
C PRO A 38 -0.04 -8.55 -0.19
N ALA A 39 1.20 -8.14 -0.52
CA ALA A 39 2.01 -8.81 -1.52
C ALA A 39 2.40 -10.22 -1.07
N GLY A 40 2.33 -11.19 -1.99
CA GLY A 40 2.74 -12.57 -1.78
C GLY A 40 4.27 -12.70 -1.88
N ASP A 41 4.76 -12.83 -3.10
CA ASP A 41 6.18 -12.95 -3.43
C ASP A 41 6.60 -11.84 -4.41
N PRO A 42 6.92 -10.65 -3.94
CA PRO A 42 7.34 -9.55 -4.79
C PRO A 42 8.82 -9.74 -5.20
N PRO A 43 9.12 -9.91 -6.51
CA PRO A 43 10.45 -10.30 -6.99
C PRO A 43 11.54 -9.24 -6.76
N HIS A 44 11.15 -7.99 -6.46
CA HIS A 44 12.07 -6.87 -6.25
C HIS A 44 12.32 -6.53 -4.77
N ARG A 45 11.85 -7.36 -3.83
CA ARG A 45 12.00 -7.12 -2.39
C ARG A 45 12.60 -8.34 -1.69
N ALA A 46 13.30 -8.10 -0.59
CA ALA A 46 13.70 -9.18 0.31
C ALA A 46 12.46 -9.92 0.84
N ALA A 47 12.64 -11.20 1.15
CA ALA A 47 11.60 -11.99 1.78
C ALA A 47 11.06 -11.29 3.03
N PRO A 48 9.73 -11.34 3.27
CA PRO A 48 9.13 -10.75 4.46
C PRO A 48 9.65 -11.43 5.72
N ALA A 49 9.72 -10.67 6.82
CA ALA A 49 10.16 -11.21 8.10
C ALA A 49 9.06 -12.04 8.79
N ALA A 50 7.79 -11.73 8.54
CA ALA A 50 6.66 -12.56 8.95
C ALA A 50 6.05 -13.27 7.74
N ASP A 51 5.54 -14.48 7.95
CA ASP A 51 4.86 -15.25 6.91
C ASP A 51 3.57 -14.56 6.40
N ALA A 52 3.10 -15.00 5.25
CA ALA A 52 1.92 -14.42 4.58
C ALA A 52 0.66 -14.50 5.45
N LYS A 53 0.47 -15.60 6.18
CA LYS A 53 -0.69 -15.82 7.07
C LYS A 53 -0.70 -14.83 8.23
N THR A 54 0.45 -14.62 8.86
CA THR A 54 0.62 -13.67 9.95
C THR A 54 0.42 -12.24 9.48
N ARG A 55 0.99 -11.84 8.32
CA ARG A 55 0.80 -10.49 7.75
C ARG A 55 -0.66 -10.22 7.41
N LEU A 56 -1.35 -11.20 6.80
CA LEU A 56 -2.78 -11.12 6.50
C LEU A 56 -3.64 -10.99 7.76
N ALA A 57 -3.33 -11.78 8.80
CA ALA A 57 -4.06 -11.72 10.07
C ALA A 57 -3.91 -10.36 10.74
N MET A 58 -2.69 -9.80 10.78
CA MET A 58 -2.43 -8.47 11.32
C MET A 58 -3.19 -7.38 10.53
N LEU A 59 -3.18 -7.47 9.20
CA LEU A 59 -3.84 -6.51 8.34
C LEU A 59 -5.35 -6.53 8.53
N ARG A 60 -5.98 -7.72 8.52
CA ARG A 60 -7.42 -7.87 8.79
C ARG A 60 -7.81 -7.35 10.17
N ALA A 61 -7.03 -7.68 11.20
CA ALA A 61 -7.29 -7.19 12.57
C ALA A 61 -7.13 -5.67 12.68
N ALA A 62 -6.24 -5.06 11.89
CA ALA A 62 -5.99 -3.63 11.92
C ALA A 62 -7.13 -2.78 11.34
N VAL A 63 -7.93 -3.34 10.44
CA VAL A 63 -9.00 -2.62 9.72
C VAL A 63 -10.40 -3.16 9.99
N ALA A 64 -10.55 -4.11 10.94
CA ALA A 64 -11.79 -4.84 11.16
C ALA A 64 -13.01 -3.97 11.52
N ASP A 65 -12.79 -2.82 12.16
CA ASP A 65 -13.81 -1.94 12.66
C ASP A 65 -14.08 -0.73 11.73
N ASP A 66 -13.58 -0.78 10.49
CA ASP A 66 -13.71 0.35 9.55
C ASP A 66 -14.12 -0.13 8.15
N ASP A 67 -15.40 0.03 7.82
CA ASP A 67 -16.00 -0.39 6.54
C ASP A 67 -15.41 0.31 5.30
N ARG A 68 -14.64 1.39 5.48
CA ARG A 68 -13.96 2.08 4.39
C ARG A 68 -12.74 1.30 3.89
N PHE A 69 -12.25 0.34 4.69
CA PHE A 69 -11.06 -0.44 4.41
C PHE A 69 -11.37 -1.91 4.18
N LEU A 70 -10.90 -2.42 3.07
CA LEU A 70 -11.07 -3.81 2.69
C LEU A 70 -9.71 -4.50 2.63
N VAL A 71 -9.68 -5.80 2.89
CA VAL A 71 -8.45 -6.60 2.72
C VAL A 71 -8.70 -7.65 1.65
N ASP A 72 -7.92 -7.56 0.58
CA ASP A 72 -7.96 -8.50 -0.52
C ASP A 72 -6.67 -9.33 -0.56
N ASP A 73 -6.79 -10.63 -0.36
CA ASP A 73 -5.67 -11.55 -0.25
C ASP A 73 -5.31 -12.26 -1.56
N ARG A 74 -5.82 -11.77 -2.73
CA ARG A 74 -5.60 -12.40 -4.03
C ARG A 74 -4.13 -12.62 -4.39
N GLU A 75 -3.25 -11.67 -4.05
CA GLU A 75 -1.82 -11.82 -4.30
C GLU A 75 -1.17 -12.91 -3.44
N LEU A 76 -1.69 -13.18 -2.24
CA LEU A 76 -1.22 -14.26 -1.39
C LEU A 76 -1.71 -15.64 -1.88
N ARG A 77 -2.86 -15.69 -2.57
CA ARG A 77 -3.42 -16.94 -3.10
C ARG A 77 -2.91 -17.26 -4.50
N ARG A 78 -2.43 -16.26 -5.24
CA ARG A 78 -1.91 -16.43 -6.59
C ARG A 78 -0.56 -17.15 -6.55
N PRO A 79 -0.36 -18.25 -7.29
CA PRO A 79 0.96 -18.87 -7.40
C PRO A 79 1.91 -17.98 -8.22
N GLY A 80 3.19 -17.96 -7.82
CA GLY A 80 4.24 -17.19 -8.50
C GLY A 80 4.35 -15.73 -8.04
N PRO A 81 5.10 -14.90 -8.79
CA PRO A 81 5.43 -13.55 -8.38
C PRO A 81 4.21 -12.62 -8.27
N SER A 82 4.21 -11.77 -7.23
CA SER A 82 3.22 -10.70 -7.08
C SER A 82 3.57 -9.51 -7.96
N TYR A 83 2.90 -9.39 -9.11
CA TYR A 83 3.00 -8.24 -9.98
C TYR A 83 1.73 -7.40 -9.90
N THR A 84 1.87 -6.11 -9.65
CA THR A 84 0.75 -5.15 -9.54
C THR A 84 -0.14 -5.16 -10.79
N ILE A 85 0.44 -5.33 -11.98
CA ILE A 85 -0.35 -5.36 -13.22
C ILE A 85 -1.40 -6.48 -13.21
N LEU A 86 -1.06 -7.68 -12.74
CA LEU A 86 -2.00 -8.81 -12.67
C LEU A 86 -3.17 -8.50 -11.72
N THR A 87 -2.88 -7.86 -10.59
CA THR A 87 -3.91 -7.41 -9.63
C THR A 87 -4.83 -6.36 -10.25
N LEU A 88 -4.28 -5.41 -11.00
CA LEU A 88 -5.07 -4.40 -11.70
C LEU A 88 -5.91 -4.98 -12.84
N GLU A 89 -5.40 -5.96 -13.59
CA GLU A 89 -6.15 -6.67 -14.63
C GLU A 89 -7.37 -7.40 -14.04
N GLU A 90 -7.18 -8.14 -12.95
CA GLU A 90 -8.27 -8.83 -12.24
C GLU A 90 -9.31 -7.83 -11.71
N LEU A 91 -8.85 -6.75 -11.04
CA LEU A 91 -9.74 -5.71 -10.56
C LEU A 91 -10.50 -5.01 -11.68
N ARG A 92 -9.88 -4.81 -12.83
CA ARG A 92 -10.53 -4.20 -13.98
C ARG A 92 -11.62 -5.11 -14.55
N ALA A 93 -11.36 -6.42 -14.60
CA ALA A 93 -12.35 -7.41 -15.02
C ALA A 93 -13.57 -7.47 -14.07
N GLU A 94 -13.33 -7.36 -12.77
CA GLU A 94 -14.38 -7.40 -11.73
C GLU A 94 -15.19 -6.11 -11.64
N ARG A 95 -14.53 -4.94 -11.74
CA ARG A 95 -15.10 -3.62 -11.47
C ARG A 95 -15.50 -2.84 -12.74
N GLY A 96 -15.25 -3.41 -13.90
CA GLY A 96 -15.62 -2.80 -15.20
C GLY A 96 -15.04 -1.40 -15.36
N ALA A 97 -15.89 -0.40 -15.58
CA ALA A 97 -15.49 1.01 -15.80
C ALA A 97 -15.32 1.82 -14.51
N GLN A 98 -15.41 1.22 -13.31
CA GLN A 98 -15.17 1.94 -12.06
C GLN A 98 -13.74 2.49 -12.04
N PRO A 99 -13.52 3.79 -11.72
CA PRO A 99 -12.18 4.34 -11.59
C PRO A 99 -11.38 3.58 -10.53
N LEU A 100 -10.16 3.14 -10.86
CA LEU A 100 -9.20 2.56 -9.91
C LEU A 100 -8.11 3.57 -9.62
N ALA A 101 -7.76 3.72 -8.35
CA ALA A 101 -6.71 4.61 -7.87
C ALA A 101 -5.60 3.80 -7.19
N LEU A 102 -4.51 3.51 -7.92
CA LEU A 102 -3.32 2.85 -7.37
C LEU A 102 -2.58 3.84 -6.45
N ILE A 103 -2.55 3.53 -5.17
CA ILE A 103 -1.94 4.35 -4.13
C ILE A 103 -0.47 3.98 -4.00
N LEU A 104 0.41 4.96 -4.20
CA LEU A 104 1.86 4.81 -4.20
C LEU A 104 2.50 5.87 -3.30
N GLY A 105 3.52 5.51 -2.53
CA GLY A 105 4.43 6.50 -1.99
C GLY A 105 5.36 7.04 -3.09
N MET A 106 5.89 8.27 -2.92
CA MET A 106 6.76 8.92 -3.90
C MET A 106 7.96 8.05 -4.30
N ASP A 107 8.58 7.35 -3.34
CA ASP A 107 9.73 6.47 -3.63
C ASP A 107 9.37 5.31 -4.55
N ALA A 108 8.19 4.69 -4.32
CA ALA A 108 7.67 3.62 -5.16
C ALA A 108 7.32 4.12 -6.57
N PHE A 109 6.71 5.31 -6.65
CA PHE A 109 6.40 5.96 -7.91
C PHE A 109 7.65 6.34 -8.69
N ALA A 110 8.68 6.89 -8.04
CA ALA A 110 9.95 7.22 -8.70
C ALA A 110 10.62 5.99 -9.31
N GLY A 111 10.50 4.83 -8.67
CA GLY A 111 11.04 3.55 -9.15
C GLY A 111 10.09 2.76 -10.06
N ILE A 112 8.93 3.30 -10.44
CA ILE A 112 7.87 2.53 -11.14
C ILE A 112 8.33 1.92 -12.47
N GLY A 113 9.28 2.55 -13.16
CA GLY A 113 9.81 2.04 -14.43
C GLY A 113 10.47 0.67 -14.34
N SER A 114 10.84 0.22 -13.12
CA SER A 114 11.39 -1.12 -12.89
C SER A 114 10.32 -2.20 -12.67
N TRP A 115 9.04 -1.82 -12.60
CA TRP A 115 7.96 -2.76 -12.34
C TRP A 115 7.60 -3.55 -13.60
N HIS A 116 7.10 -4.77 -13.40
CA HIS A 116 6.68 -5.63 -14.51
C HIS A 116 5.57 -4.95 -15.33
N ARG A 117 5.78 -4.81 -16.64
CA ARG A 117 4.86 -4.13 -17.57
C ARG A 117 4.51 -2.71 -17.13
N ALA A 118 5.49 -1.96 -16.61
CA ALA A 118 5.31 -0.65 -15.98
C ALA A 118 4.53 0.35 -16.84
N GLY A 119 4.79 0.38 -18.15
CA GLY A 119 4.13 1.30 -19.09
C GLY A 119 2.63 1.07 -19.23
N GLU A 120 2.15 -0.13 -18.92
CA GLU A 120 0.74 -0.50 -19.05
C GLU A 120 -0.08 -0.19 -17.79
N LEU A 121 0.55 -0.08 -16.62
CA LEU A 121 -0.14 0.12 -15.34
C LEU A 121 -1.09 1.32 -15.35
N ILE A 122 -0.71 2.41 -16.03
CA ILE A 122 -1.48 3.65 -16.11
C ILE A 122 -2.79 3.48 -16.90
N ASP A 123 -2.89 2.48 -17.75
CA ASP A 123 -4.08 2.18 -18.55
C ASP A 123 -5.13 1.41 -17.74
N PHE A 124 -4.73 0.78 -16.62
CA PHE A 124 -5.61 0.05 -15.73
C PHE A 124 -6.06 0.85 -14.50
N ALA A 125 -5.25 1.82 -14.05
CA ALA A 125 -5.56 2.63 -12.87
C ALA A 125 -5.02 4.06 -13.01
N HIS A 126 -5.60 4.99 -12.28
CA HIS A 126 -4.96 6.26 -11.96
C HIS A 126 -3.84 6.02 -10.96
N PHE A 127 -2.79 6.84 -10.96
CA PHE A 127 -1.79 6.83 -9.90
C PHE A 127 -2.07 7.96 -8.92
N VAL A 128 -2.26 7.60 -7.66
CA VAL A 128 -2.35 8.52 -6.54
C VAL A 128 -1.05 8.45 -5.78
N VAL A 129 -0.24 9.49 -5.92
CA VAL A 129 1.12 9.53 -5.36
C VAL A 129 1.11 10.33 -4.07
N ALA A 130 1.22 9.62 -2.96
CA ALA A 130 1.33 10.20 -1.64
C ALA A 130 2.73 10.79 -1.45
N GLN A 131 2.81 12.10 -1.40
CA GLN A 131 4.06 12.82 -1.22
C GLN A 131 4.24 13.24 0.23
N ARG A 132 5.40 12.92 0.80
CA ARG A 132 5.82 13.47 2.09
C ARG A 132 6.35 14.88 1.88
N PRO A 133 6.13 15.83 2.81
CA PRO A 133 6.75 17.14 2.74
C PRO A 133 8.26 17.04 2.51
N GLY A 134 8.76 17.73 1.49
CA GLY A 134 10.18 17.72 1.12
C GLY A 134 10.64 16.53 0.27
N ALA A 135 9.77 15.62 -0.14
CA ALA A 135 10.13 14.56 -1.07
C ALA A 135 10.47 15.16 -2.45
N LEU A 136 11.55 14.65 -3.04
CA LEU A 136 11.99 15.11 -4.36
C LEU A 136 11.12 14.46 -5.45
N MET A 137 10.69 15.28 -6.41
CA MET A 137 10.00 14.79 -7.60
C MET A 137 10.98 14.05 -8.51
N PRO A 138 10.54 12.99 -9.20
CA PRO A 138 11.34 12.32 -10.22
C PRO A 138 11.78 13.29 -11.31
N ARG A 139 13.03 13.19 -11.74
CA ARG A 139 13.63 14.06 -12.77
C ARG A 139 13.87 13.36 -14.10
N GLU A 140 13.71 12.05 -14.13
CA GLU A 140 13.96 11.21 -15.30
C GLU A 140 13.11 9.94 -15.27
N GLY A 141 13.10 9.19 -16.37
CA GLY A 141 12.42 7.92 -16.52
C GLY A 141 10.89 8.03 -16.60
N LEU A 142 10.24 6.86 -16.56
CA LEU A 142 8.79 6.72 -16.75
C LEU A 142 7.97 7.60 -15.77
N ALA A 143 8.41 7.71 -14.52
CA ALA A 143 7.72 8.51 -13.51
C ALA A 143 7.66 10.00 -13.91
N MET A 144 8.76 10.56 -14.42
CA MET A 144 8.81 11.93 -14.90
C MET A 144 7.93 12.14 -16.14
N GLU A 145 7.96 11.18 -17.09
CA GLU A 145 7.11 11.23 -18.29
C GLU A 145 5.63 11.21 -17.92
N LEU A 146 5.22 10.33 -17.01
CA LEU A 146 3.84 10.26 -16.52
C LEU A 146 3.42 11.55 -15.81
N LEU A 147 4.29 12.18 -15.01
CA LEU A 147 4.00 13.47 -14.40
C LEU A 147 3.82 14.59 -15.44
N ARG A 148 4.66 14.61 -16.46
CA ARG A 148 4.55 15.60 -17.54
C ARG A 148 3.25 15.46 -18.32
N ASP A 149 2.87 14.23 -18.68
CA ASP A 149 1.84 13.97 -19.68
C ASP A 149 0.45 13.64 -19.07
N ARG A 150 0.39 13.20 -17.81
CA ARG A 150 -0.81 12.65 -17.17
C ARG A 150 -1.20 13.32 -15.85
N ARG A 151 -0.39 14.26 -15.35
CA ARG A 151 -0.67 14.91 -14.07
C ARG A 151 -1.93 15.76 -14.11
N ILE A 152 -2.75 15.61 -13.06
CA ILE A 152 -3.91 16.45 -12.79
C ILE A 152 -3.74 17.17 -11.46
N ALA A 153 -4.30 18.37 -11.35
CA ALA A 153 -4.32 19.13 -10.10
C ALA A 153 -5.59 18.83 -9.30
N ASP A 154 -6.75 18.77 -9.97
CA ASP A 154 -8.04 18.54 -9.32
C ASP A 154 -8.32 17.04 -9.20
N PRO A 155 -8.40 16.48 -7.96
CA PRO A 155 -8.70 15.08 -7.73
C PRO A 155 -10.09 14.66 -8.21
N ALA A 156 -11.05 15.57 -8.36
CA ALA A 156 -12.37 15.25 -8.89
C ALA A 156 -12.31 14.65 -10.31
N SER A 157 -11.25 14.97 -11.06
CA SER A 157 -10.99 14.39 -12.38
C SER A 157 -10.77 12.87 -12.38
N LEU A 158 -10.42 12.28 -11.23
CA LEU A 158 -10.28 10.81 -11.09
C LEU A 158 -11.60 10.09 -11.34
N ALA A 159 -12.75 10.71 -11.01
CA ALA A 159 -14.07 10.12 -11.21
C ALA A 159 -14.57 10.17 -12.67
N ALA A 160 -13.90 10.92 -13.55
CA ALA A 160 -14.34 11.16 -14.93
C ALA A 160 -14.05 10.00 -15.89
N LYS A 161 -13.03 9.20 -15.61
CA LYS A 161 -12.63 8.04 -16.43
C LYS A 161 -12.04 6.92 -15.59
N PRO A 162 -11.95 5.68 -16.12
CA PRO A 162 -11.51 4.52 -15.34
C PRO A 162 -10.05 4.55 -14.86
N ALA A 163 -9.14 5.18 -15.65
CA ALA A 163 -7.70 5.13 -15.45
C ALA A 163 -6.98 6.30 -16.15
N GLY A 164 -5.65 6.39 -16.06
CA GLY A 164 -4.83 7.22 -16.96
C GLY A 164 -4.46 8.60 -16.43
N HIS A 165 -4.74 8.95 -15.17
CA HIS A 165 -4.29 10.18 -14.54
C HIS A 165 -3.24 9.93 -13.46
N VAL A 166 -2.39 10.90 -13.20
CA VAL A 166 -1.48 10.95 -12.06
C VAL A 166 -1.87 12.14 -11.17
N HIS A 167 -2.25 11.86 -9.93
CA HIS A 167 -2.52 12.87 -8.93
C HIS A 167 -1.48 12.78 -7.81
N VAL A 168 -0.76 13.87 -7.55
CA VAL A 168 0.20 13.96 -6.45
C VAL A 168 -0.46 14.74 -5.32
N CYS A 169 -0.57 14.12 -4.16
CA CYS A 169 -1.19 14.71 -2.98
C CYS A 169 -0.24 14.70 -1.79
N GLU A 170 -0.27 15.76 -1.02
CA GLU A 170 0.42 15.82 0.27
C GLU A 170 -0.43 15.10 1.31
N ASN A 171 0.20 14.26 2.11
CA ASN A 171 -0.42 13.68 3.29
C ASN A 171 0.44 13.86 4.54
N THR A 172 -0.22 13.75 5.69
CA THR A 172 0.41 13.89 6.99
C THR A 172 1.57 12.92 7.10
N ARG A 173 2.74 13.48 7.38
CA ARG A 173 3.94 12.67 7.63
C ARG A 173 3.84 12.03 9.02
N LEU A 174 3.71 10.71 9.04
CA LEU A 174 4.14 9.92 10.18
C LEU A 174 5.51 9.34 9.85
N ASP A 175 6.53 9.71 10.61
CA ASP A 175 7.88 9.17 10.44
C ASP A 175 7.94 7.75 11.04
N LEU A 176 7.23 6.86 10.38
CA LEU A 176 6.99 5.48 10.79
C LEU A 176 7.13 4.55 9.59
N SER A 177 7.88 3.47 9.77
CA SER A 177 8.06 2.42 8.77
C SER A 177 7.97 1.04 9.40
N SER A 178 7.62 0.04 8.59
CA SER A 178 7.63 -1.36 9.04
C SER A 178 9.00 -1.78 9.58
N SER A 179 10.09 -1.31 8.97
CA SER A 179 11.45 -1.58 9.45
C SER A 179 11.71 -0.98 10.83
N ALA A 180 11.23 0.24 11.08
CA ALA A 180 11.35 0.87 12.40
C ALA A 180 10.55 0.06 13.46
N VAL A 181 9.33 -0.38 13.13
CA VAL A 181 8.52 -1.24 14.02
C VAL A 181 9.24 -2.56 14.32
N ARG A 182 9.77 -3.25 13.29
CA ARG A 182 10.54 -4.48 13.48
C ARG A 182 11.78 -4.27 14.36
N SER A 183 12.49 -3.16 14.19
CA SER A 183 13.66 -2.83 15.01
C SER A 183 13.30 -2.62 16.48
N VAL A 184 12.15 -2.01 16.77
CA VAL A 184 11.63 -1.87 18.15
C VAL A 184 11.39 -3.24 18.78
N ILE A 185 10.71 -4.14 18.04
CA ILE A 185 10.39 -5.50 18.53
C ILE A 185 11.67 -6.33 18.70
N ALA A 186 12.58 -6.32 17.72
CA ALA A 186 13.85 -7.02 17.80
C ALA A 186 14.77 -6.55 18.94
N ALA A 187 14.54 -5.33 19.44
CA ALA A 187 15.22 -4.79 20.63
C ALA A 187 14.48 -5.13 21.95
N GLY A 188 13.52 -6.06 21.94
CA GLY A 188 12.73 -6.44 23.12
C GLY A 188 11.77 -5.35 23.62
N ARG A 189 11.54 -4.29 22.82
CA ARG A 189 10.66 -3.18 23.19
C ARG A 189 9.25 -3.36 22.65
N ASP A 190 8.27 -2.81 23.35
CA ASP A 190 6.86 -2.85 22.94
C ASP A 190 6.58 -1.88 21.79
N PRO A 191 6.02 -2.35 20.63
CA PRO A 191 5.63 -1.49 19.52
C PRO A 191 4.29 -0.77 19.74
N ARG A 192 3.80 -0.70 20.97
CA ARG A 192 2.57 0.00 21.34
C ARG A 192 2.58 1.44 20.80
N TYR A 193 1.44 1.89 20.30
CA TYR A 193 1.24 3.21 19.68
C TYR A 193 1.94 3.42 18.32
N LEU A 194 2.64 2.41 17.78
CA LEU A 194 3.14 2.46 16.41
C LEU A 194 2.19 1.75 15.43
N MET A 195 1.30 0.90 15.96
CA MET A 195 0.37 0.08 15.19
C MET A 195 -0.92 -0.16 15.98
N PRO A 196 -2.02 -0.60 15.33
CA PRO A 196 -3.26 -0.98 16.00
C PRO A 196 -3.02 -2.08 17.03
N GLU A 197 -3.71 -1.98 18.18
CA GLU A 197 -3.57 -2.93 19.28
C GLU A 197 -3.93 -4.36 18.85
N ALA A 198 -4.94 -4.51 17.97
CA ALA A 198 -5.33 -5.82 17.46
C ALA A 198 -4.20 -6.50 16.66
N ALA A 199 -3.50 -5.77 15.81
CA ALA A 199 -2.33 -6.28 15.08
C ALA A 199 -1.13 -6.53 16.02
N ARG A 200 -0.92 -5.66 17.01
CA ARG A 200 0.13 -5.82 18.03
C ARG A 200 -0.05 -7.12 18.83
N ARG A 201 -1.27 -7.45 19.23
CA ARG A 201 -1.57 -8.70 19.94
C ARG A 201 -1.18 -9.95 19.14
N ILE A 202 -1.36 -9.93 17.82
CA ILE A 202 -0.94 -11.03 16.94
C ILE A 202 0.58 -11.19 16.99
N ILE A 203 1.35 -10.08 16.92
CA ILE A 203 2.81 -10.12 17.02
C ILE A 203 3.25 -10.74 18.36
N LEU A 204 2.65 -10.30 19.45
CA LEU A 204 2.99 -10.83 20.78
C LEU A 204 2.66 -12.32 20.92
N ALA A 205 1.53 -12.76 20.35
CA ALA A 205 1.10 -14.15 20.39
C ALA A 205 1.95 -15.08 19.51
N THR A 206 2.46 -14.57 18.37
CA THR A 206 3.25 -15.36 17.42
C THR A 206 4.75 -15.27 17.66
N GLY A 207 5.22 -14.33 18.47
CA GLY A 207 6.66 -14.03 18.61
C GLY A 207 7.28 -13.45 17.35
N SER A 208 6.47 -12.99 16.39
CA SER A 208 6.97 -12.44 15.12
C SER A 208 7.88 -11.23 15.35
N TYR A 209 8.97 -11.18 14.59
CA TYR A 209 9.98 -10.11 14.64
C TYR A 209 10.87 -10.09 15.90
N ALA A 210 10.65 -10.99 16.89
CA ALA A 210 11.56 -11.14 18.02
C ALA A 210 12.89 -11.76 17.57
N ARG A 211 13.97 -11.49 18.31
CA ARG A 211 15.23 -12.20 18.06
C ARG A 211 15.07 -13.69 18.44
N PRO A 212 15.65 -14.62 17.65
CA PRO A 212 15.70 -16.01 18.06
C PRO A 212 16.36 -16.16 19.43
N GLY A 213 15.64 -16.73 20.40
CA GLY A 213 16.14 -16.97 21.76
C GLY A 213 15.59 -16.05 22.87
N GLU A 214 14.77 -15.03 22.55
CA GLU A 214 14.14 -14.15 23.56
C GLU A 214 12.62 -14.41 23.69
N THR A 215 12.19 -15.67 23.64
CA THR A 215 10.81 -15.98 24.04
C THR A 215 10.75 -15.80 25.57
N LYS A 216 10.06 -14.77 26.04
CA LYS A 216 9.77 -14.60 27.46
C LYS A 216 8.93 -15.80 27.95
N GLU A 217 9.48 -16.54 28.94
CA GLU A 217 8.71 -17.42 29.82
C GLU A 217 7.56 -16.68 30.51
#